data_40d6018e1230398bc2b47c07ab28a3c1
#
_entry.id   40d6018e1230398bc2b47c07ab28a3c1
#
_cell.length_a   1.000
_cell.length_b   1.000
_cell.length_c   1.000
_cell.angle_alpha   90.00
_cell.angle_beta   90.00
_cell.angle_gamma   90.00
#
_symmetry.space_group_name_H-M   'P 1'
#
loop_
_entity.id
_entity.type
_entity.pdbx_description
1 polymer ?
#
loop_
_entity_poly.entity_id
_entity_poly.type
_entity_poly.pdbx_seq_one_letter_code
_entity_poly.pdbx_strand_id
1 'polypeptide(L)'
;MKKGIAGSAGYGVGKVVIISDAKPEYENRTITDTDAEIKRYDDAVAAFTEKTHAMAEAMKESVGEHNAEILEGHILLLTDPGMDEITKGAIMSGTCAEAAFESTCDMFAGMFQMADDELTRQRATDIGDIKVRMLKILTGTPDMNISEVPAGTILVAEDLTPSMTAGIVKENVAGIITAVGGKTSHSAILARALEIPAVLSVDGIVDMVSDGMTAVVDGCDGICILDPSQEEVDEYQAKREKYLSDKALLEVYRGKDTVTADGVKVHLYGNIGNPEDAKQVAACDGEGVGLFRTEFLFMGASELPSEEEQFQAYKAAAETMEGREVIIRTLDVGGDKDIPYLGLEKEDNPFLGFRAVRYCLQNKDSYRVQLRALLRASAFGDIKIMVPLVTCVDEIRSVKALVKELMVELDAENIAYNKDIQVGAMIETPAASLIADLLAKEADFFSIGTNDLTQYTMAVDRGNAKVAYLYSSYNPAVLRSMKNIIEAANAAGIMVGMCGEAAADPLLIPLLISFGLGEFSVSATSVLATRGTIAKWSKAEADELAAKALSLATETEVAELLKANAR
;
A
#
# COMPACT_ATOMS: atom_id res chain seq x y z
N MET A 1 4.53 -15.98 23.72
CA MET A 1 4.73 -15.56 22.32
C MET A 1 3.48 -15.90 21.52
N LYS A 2 2.96 -14.94 20.77
CA LYS A 2 1.81 -15.06 19.85
C LYS A 2 2.24 -14.55 18.49
N LYS A 3 1.62 -15.05 17.43
CA LYS A 3 1.89 -14.65 16.05
C LYS A 3 0.65 -14.03 15.44
N GLY A 4 0.81 -12.92 14.78
CA GLY A 4 -0.19 -12.20 14.02
C GLY A 4 0.36 -11.79 12.65
N ILE A 5 -0.21 -10.73 12.09
CA ILE A 5 0.22 -10.12 10.83
C ILE A 5 1.13 -8.93 11.15
N ALA A 6 2.30 -8.87 10.51
CA ALA A 6 3.17 -7.69 10.55
C ALA A 6 2.45 -6.49 9.90
N GLY A 7 2.01 -5.54 10.74
CA GLY A 7 1.24 -4.38 10.31
C GLY A 7 2.10 -3.16 10.01
N SER A 8 3.08 -2.89 10.90
CA SER A 8 4.06 -1.82 10.77
C SER A 8 5.38 -2.25 11.40
N ALA A 9 6.49 -2.04 10.69
CA ALA A 9 7.81 -2.50 11.09
C ALA A 9 8.36 -1.75 12.31
N GLY A 10 9.20 -2.44 13.08
CA GLY A 10 9.87 -1.92 14.27
C GLY A 10 9.67 -2.80 15.50
N TYR A 11 10.26 -2.39 16.62
CA TYR A 11 10.22 -3.11 17.88
C TYR A 11 9.71 -2.20 18.99
N GLY A 12 8.70 -2.66 19.74
CA GLY A 12 8.12 -1.96 20.87
C GLY A 12 8.18 -2.80 22.14
N VAL A 13 8.56 -2.18 23.26
CA VAL A 13 8.50 -2.78 24.60
C VAL A 13 7.81 -1.78 25.52
N GLY A 14 6.76 -2.20 26.21
CA GLY A 14 6.04 -1.25 27.05
C GLY A 14 4.95 -1.88 27.89
N LYS A 15 4.15 -1.01 28.52
CA LYS A 15 3.00 -1.38 29.32
C LYS A 15 1.73 -1.38 28.48
N VAL A 16 0.95 -2.44 28.61
CA VAL A 16 -0.34 -2.58 27.93
C VAL A 16 -1.36 -1.60 28.49
N VAL A 17 -2.07 -0.94 27.60
CA VAL A 17 -3.33 -0.25 27.85
C VAL A 17 -4.36 -0.81 26.88
N ILE A 18 -5.43 -1.37 27.43
CA ILE A 18 -6.52 -1.95 26.65
C ILE A 18 -7.46 -0.83 26.23
N ILE A 19 -7.60 -0.66 24.92
CA ILE A 19 -8.56 0.27 24.33
C ILE A 19 -9.85 -0.52 24.07
N SER A 20 -10.88 -0.17 24.80
CA SER A 20 -12.20 -0.78 24.66
C SER A 20 -13.18 0.21 24.04
N ASP A 21 -13.80 -0.22 22.98
CA ASP A 21 -14.95 0.47 22.38
C ASP A 21 -16.27 -0.17 22.89
N ALA A 22 -16.27 -0.54 24.15
CA ALA A 22 -17.45 -1.12 24.75
C ALA A 22 -18.61 -0.11 24.66
N LYS A 23 -19.71 -0.57 24.09
CA LYS A 23 -20.97 0.18 24.07
C LYS A 23 -21.38 0.50 25.50
N PRO A 24 -21.73 1.75 25.83
CA PRO A 24 -22.20 2.10 27.16
C PRO A 24 -23.54 1.42 27.44
N GLU A 25 -23.69 0.92 28.65
CA GLU A 25 -24.97 0.39 29.12
C GLU A 25 -25.96 1.53 29.39
N TYR A 26 -27.20 1.36 28.99
CA TYR A 26 -28.28 2.30 29.26
C TYR A 26 -29.60 1.56 29.56
N GLU A 27 -30.49 2.19 30.29
CA GLU A 27 -31.80 1.65 30.56
C GLU A 27 -32.79 2.04 29.45
N ASN A 28 -33.41 1.03 28.83
CA ASN A 28 -34.44 1.28 27.81
C ASN A 28 -35.75 1.70 28.53
N ARG A 29 -36.05 2.99 28.47
CA ARG A 29 -37.18 3.63 29.14
C ARG A 29 -38.22 4.14 28.14
N THR A 30 -39.47 4.08 28.52
CA THR A 30 -40.54 4.70 27.73
C THR A 30 -40.60 6.20 28.01
N ILE A 31 -40.60 6.99 26.95
CA ILE A 31 -40.59 8.46 27.00
C ILE A 31 -42.01 9.00 26.87
N THR A 32 -42.38 9.95 27.74
CA THR A 32 -43.67 10.65 27.70
C THR A 32 -43.57 12.07 27.15
N ASP A 33 -42.40 12.71 27.32
CA ASP A 33 -42.08 14.03 26.73
C ASP A 33 -41.16 13.83 25.53
N THR A 34 -41.77 13.61 24.39
CA THR A 34 -41.06 13.33 23.14
C THR A 34 -40.33 14.55 22.59
N ASP A 35 -40.85 15.77 22.83
CA ASP A 35 -40.20 16.99 22.35
C ASP A 35 -38.90 17.27 23.12
N ALA A 36 -38.89 17.06 24.42
CA ALA A 36 -37.67 17.18 25.22
C ALA A 36 -36.63 16.13 24.83
N GLU A 37 -37.07 14.92 24.51
CA GLU A 37 -36.17 13.83 24.11
C GLU A 37 -35.59 14.03 22.70
N ILE A 38 -36.36 14.52 21.74
CA ILE A 38 -35.88 14.95 20.41
C ILE A 38 -34.84 16.05 20.56
N LYS A 39 -35.10 17.04 21.40
CA LYS A 39 -34.13 18.10 21.66
C LYS A 39 -32.82 17.53 22.24
N ARG A 40 -32.90 16.56 23.17
CA ARG A 40 -31.71 15.88 23.74
C ARG A 40 -30.92 15.14 22.68
N TYR A 41 -31.60 14.48 21.73
CA TYR A 41 -30.99 13.85 20.59
C TYR A 41 -30.30 14.88 19.66
N ASP A 42 -31.00 15.98 19.31
CA ASP A 42 -30.45 17.05 18.48
C ASP A 42 -29.20 17.70 19.12
N ASP A 43 -29.25 17.95 20.42
CA ASP A 43 -28.13 18.49 21.19
C ASP A 43 -26.94 17.50 21.16
N ALA A 44 -27.19 16.17 21.21
CA ALA A 44 -26.16 15.16 21.10
C ALA A 44 -25.55 15.06 19.68
N VAL A 45 -26.36 15.19 18.63
CA VAL A 45 -25.90 15.26 17.24
C VAL A 45 -24.99 16.48 17.03
N ALA A 46 -25.36 17.63 17.56
CA ALA A 46 -24.55 18.85 17.51
C ALA A 46 -23.21 18.66 18.24
N ALA A 47 -23.21 18.06 19.43
CA ALA A 47 -22.02 17.79 20.21
C ALA A 47 -21.09 16.74 19.52
N PHE A 48 -21.67 15.73 18.87
CA PHE A 48 -20.91 14.76 18.08
C PHE A 48 -20.22 15.45 16.90
N THR A 49 -20.96 16.29 16.16
CA THR A 49 -20.44 17.01 15.00
C THR A 49 -19.27 17.92 15.39
N GLU A 50 -19.42 18.72 16.45
CA GLU A 50 -18.35 19.60 16.94
C GLU A 50 -17.10 18.81 17.34
N LYS A 51 -17.26 17.74 18.12
CA LYS A 51 -16.14 16.89 18.54
C LYS A 51 -15.48 16.21 17.34
N THR A 52 -16.25 15.74 16.36
CA THR A 52 -15.73 15.03 15.20
C THR A 52 -14.96 15.97 14.27
N HIS A 53 -15.42 17.20 14.07
CA HIS A 53 -14.65 18.22 13.36
C HIS A 53 -13.31 18.53 14.05
N ALA A 54 -13.30 18.69 15.37
CA ALA A 54 -12.05 18.91 16.11
C ALA A 54 -11.09 17.74 15.96
N MET A 55 -11.59 16.49 15.96
CA MET A 55 -10.78 15.29 15.74
C MET A 55 -10.27 15.22 14.31
N ALA A 56 -11.06 15.55 13.30
CA ALA A 56 -10.66 15.58 11.89
C ALA A 56 -9.54 16.60 11.65
N GLU A 57 -9.64 17.80 12.21
CA GLU A 57 -8.58 18.82 12.12
C GLU A 57 -7.26 18.34 12.77
N ALA A 58 -7.32 17.74 13.96
CA ALA A 58 -6.14 17.18 14.62
C ALA A 58 -5.51 16.02 13.80
N MET A 59 -6.33 15.18 13.20
CA MET A 59 -5.89 14.08 12.35
C MET A 59 -5.27 14.57 11.04
N LYS A 60 -5.80 15.64 10.45
CA LYS A 60 -5.25 16.27 9.25
C LYS A 60 -3.81 16.72 9.45
N GLU A 61 -3.50 17.29 10.61
CA GLU A 61 -2.15 17.73 10.96
C GLU A 61 -1.18 16.55 11.20
N SER A 62 -1.66 15.44 11.79
CA SER A 62 -0.82 14.34 12.25
C SER A 62 -0.65 13.20 11.23
N VAL A 63 -1.68 12.89 10.43
CA VAL A 63 -1.74 11.68 9.58
C VAL A 63 -2.13 11.98 8.12
N GLY A 64 -2.56 13.23 7.83
CA GLY A 64 -2.89 13.71 6.48
C GLY A 64 -4.39 13.78 6.20
N GLU A 65 -4.72 14.47 5.09
CA GLU A 65 -6.08 14.89 4.73
C GLU A 65 -7.03 13.72 4.49
N HIS A 66 -6.56 12.67 3.82
CA HIS A 66 -7.40 11.49 3.49
C HIS A 66 -7.95 10.77 4.73
N ASN A 67 -7.16 10.67 5.81
CA ASN A 67 -7.64 10.04 7.05
C ASN A 67 -8.64 10.95 7.80
N ALA A 68 -8.52 12.27 7.66
CA ALA A 68 -9.49 13.23 8.21
C ALA A 68 -10.85 13.16 7.48
N GLU A 69 -10.85 12.92 6.16
CA GLU A 69 -12.07 12.77 5.35
C GLU A 69 -12.99 11.64 5.84
N ILE A 70 -12.43 10.58 6.45
CA ILE A 70 -13.21 9.49 7.03
C ILE A 70 -14.08 10.01 8.17
N LEU A 71 -13.50 10.84 9.05
CA LEU A 71 -14.24 11.44 10.17
C LEU A 71 -15.30 12.45 9.69
N GLU A 72 -15.01 13.22 8.66
CA GLU A 72 -16.00 14.08 8.00
C GLU A 72 -17.14 13.23 7.39
N GLY A 73 -16.83 12.07 6.83
CA GLY A 73 -17.80 11.09 6.35
C GLY A 73 -18.74 10.60 7.47
N HIS A 74 -18.24 10.44 8.70
CA HIS A 74 -19.08 10.09 9.85
C HIS A 74 -20.13 11.17 10.15
N ILE A 75 -19.78 12.45 10.01
CA ILE A 75 -20.73 13.55 10.18
C ILE A 75 -21.82 13.48 9.11
N LEU A 76 -21.44 13.25 7.85
CA LEU A 76 -22.38 13.12 6.74
C LEU A 76 -23.35 11.94 6.93
N LEU A 77 -22.85 10.80 7.41
CA LEU A 77 -23.67 9.63 7.72
C LEU A 77 -24.64 9.90 8.88
N LEU A 78 -24.17 10.50 9.97
CA LEU A 78 -25.00 10.81 11.13
C LEU A 78 -26.10 11.84 10.81
N THR A 79 -25.79 12.80 9.94
CA THR A 79 -26.71 13.87 9.55
C THR A 79 -27.54 13.53 8.31
N ASP A 80 -27.49 12.28 7.85
CA ASP A 80 -28.33 11.79 6.75
C ASP A 80 -29.82 11.95 7.11
N PRO A 81 -30.63 12.59 6.25
CA PRO A 81 -32.07 12.83 6.53
C PRO A 81 -32.84 11.56 6.84
N GLY A 82 -32.50 10.41 6.22
CA GLY A 82 -33.17 9.12 6.47
C GLY A 82 -32.87 8.58 7.87
N MET A 83 -31.61 8.70 8.32
CA MET A 83 -31.21 8.28 9.67
C MET A 83 -31.87 9.16 10.74
N ASP A 84 -31.90 10.47 10.53
CA ASP A 84 -32.54 11.43 11.44
C ASP A 84 -34.05 11.20 11.53
N GLU A 85 -34.75 11.07 10.41
CA GLU A 85 -36.20 10.86 10.35
C GLU A 85 -36.63 9.56 11.04
N ILE A 86 -35.91 8.46 10.84
CA ILE A 86 -36.20 7.15 11.45
C ILE A 86 -35.98 7.23 12.97
N THR A 87 -34.87 7.82 13.42
CA THR A 87 -34.55 7.96 14.84
C THR A 87 -35.61 8.83 15.55
N LYS A 88 -35.92 9.99 15.00
CA LYS A 88 -36.97 10.89 15.55
C LYS A 88 -38.34 10.24 15.51
N GLY A 89 -38.69 9.48 14.49
CA GLY A 89 -39.92 8.72 14.42
C GLY A 89 -40.06 7.69 15.55
N ALA A 90 -38.97 6.98 15.89
CA ALA A 90 -38.95 6.07 17.03
C ALA A 90 -39.10 6.81 18.38
N ILE A 91 -38.45 7.97 18.54
CA ILE A 91 -38.60 8.82 19.73
C ILE A 91 -40.05 9.30 19.87
N MET A 92 -40.67 9.79 18.79
CA MET A 92 -42.09 10.19 18.78
C MET A 92 -43.03 9.04 19.15
N SER A 93 -42.63 7.80 18.93
CA SER A 93 -43.34 6.59 19.34
C SER A 93 -43.14 6.21 20.80
N GLY A 94 -42.39 7.02 21.57
CA GLY A 94 -42.15 6.82 23.01
C GLY A 94 -40.88 6.04 23.37
N THR A 95 -39.97 5.82 22.42
CA THR A 95 -38.67 5.18 22.66
C THR A 95 -37.62 6.21 23.09
N CYS A 96 -36.76 5.88 24.06
CA CYS A 96 -35.66 6.79 24.45
C CYS A 96 -34.64 6.98 23.32
N ALA A 97 -33.95 8.09 23.29
CA ALA A 97 -33.03 8.48 22.24
C ALA A 97 -31.92 7.43 22.02
N GLU A 98 -31.40 6.84 23.10
CA GLU A 98 -30.39 5.79 23.05
C GLU A 98 -30.87 4.55 22.24
N ALA A 99 -32.05 4.03 22.63
CA ALA A 99 -32.60 2.83 21.98
C ALA A 99 -33.08 3.11 20.55
N ALA A 100 -33.65 4.28 20.30
CA ALA A 100 -34.08 4.73 18.98
C ALA A 100 -32.87 4.83 18.02
N PHE A 101 -31.80 5.50 18.44
CA PHE A 101 -30.60 5.67 17.64
C PHE A 101 -29.86 4.35 17.42
N GLU A 102 -29.71 3.52 18.47
CA GLU A 102 -29.08 2.21 18.34
C GLU A 102 -29.81 1.34 17.31
N SER A 103 -31.14 1.25 17.40
CA SER A 103 -31.94 0.46 16.45
C SER A 103 -31.81 0.98 15.01
N THR A 104 -31.73 2.31 14.83
CA THR A 104 -31.49 2.91 13.52
C THR A 104 -30.12 2.54 12.97
N CYS A 105 -29.06 2.65 13.77
CA CYS A 105 -27.71 2.26 13.38
C CYS A 105 -27.63 0.77 13.01
N ASP A 106 -28.24 -0.12 13.79
CA ASP A 106 -28.24 -1.55 13.52
C ASP A 106 -28.93 -1.88 12.18
N MET A 107 -30.01 -1.16 11.87
CA MET A 107 -30.68 -1.28 10.59
C MET A 107 -29.79 -0.83 9.42
N PHE A 108 -29.15 0.34 9.50
CA PHE A 108 -28.27 0.84 8.45
C PHE A 108 -27.02 -0.06 8.30
N ALA A 109 -26.42 -0.48 9.41
CA ALA A 109 -25.28 -1.40 9.38
C ALA A 109 -25.64 -2.73 8.71
N GLY A 110 -26.84 -3.27 9.00
CA GLY A 110 -27.35 -4.47 8.35
C GLY A 110 -27.57 -4.29 6.83
N MET A 111 -28.04 -3.11 6.41
CA MET A 111 -28.18 -2.78 4.99
C MET A 111 -26.82 -2.72 4.29
N PHE A 112 -25.83 -2.06 4.88
CA PHE A 112 -24.48 -1.97 4.31
C PHE A 112 -23.77 -3.32 4.27
N GLN A 113 -23.96 -4.19 5.28
CA GLN A 113 -23.38 -5.53 5.28
C GLN A 113 -23.91 -6.43 4.15
N MET A 114 -25.14 -6.17 3.64
CA MET A 114 -25.73 -6.89 2.53
C MET A 114 -25.31 -6.39 1.15
N ALA A 115 -24.53 -5.33 1.08
CA ALA A 115 -24.06 -4.78 -0.19
C ALA A 115 -23.04 -5.71 -0.85
N ASP A 116 -23.06 -5.75 -2.18
CA ASP A 116 -22.18 -6.60 -2.98
C ASP A 116 -20.74 -6.08 -3.00
N ASP A 117 -20.54 -4.77 -2.85
CA ASP A 117 -19.23 -4.15 -2.89
C ASP A 117 -18.58 -4.00 -1.48
N GLU A 118 -17.26 -4.18 -1.44
CA GLU A 118 -16.46 -4.14 -0.21
C GLU A 118 -16.45 -2.75 0.45
N LEU A 119 -16.44 -1.69 -0.37
CA LEU A 119 -16.40 -0.31 0.12
C LEU A 119 -17.68 0.04 0.90
N THR A 120 -18.83 -0.37 0.37
CA THR A 120 -20.12 -0.19 1.05
C THR A 120 -20.20 -1.05 2.30
N ARG A 121 -19.66 -2.28 2.29
CA ARG A 121 -19.59 -3.12 3.50
C ARG A 121 -18.73 -2.50 4.60
N GLN A 122 -17.63 -1.80 4.25
CA GLN A 122 -16.80 -1.10 5.24
C GLN A 122 -17.57 0.01 5.97
N ARG A 123 -18.56 0.64 5.34
CA ARG A 123 -19.42 1.63 6.00
C ARG A 123 -20.25 1.07 7.17
N ALA A 124 -20.46 -0.23 7.23
CA ALA A 124 -21.07 -0.84 8.41
C ALA A 124 -20.20 -0.68 9.66
N THR A 125 -18.86 -0.69 9.51
CA THR A 125 -17.92 -0.42 10.60
C THR A 125 -17.98 1.05 11.03
N ASP A 126 -18.08 1.97 10.07
CA ASP A 126 -18.22 3.40 10.35
C ASP A 126 -19.52 3.70 11.14
N ILE A 127 -20.64 3.08 10.77
CA ILE A 127 -21.90 3.16 11.53
C ILE A 127 -21.72 2.59 12.94
N GLY A 128 -20.94 1.54 13.12
CA GLY A 128 -20.59 0.99 14.44
C GLY A 128 -19.86 2.02 15.32
N ASP A 129 -18.85 2.70 14.78
CA ASP A 129 -18.11 3.76 15.48
C ASP A 129 -19.03 4.95 15.82
N ILE A 130 -19.82 5.43 14.86
CA ILE A 130 -20.81 6.50 15.08
C ILE A 130 -21.78 6.11 16.21
N LYS A 131 -22.31 4.88 16.19
CA LYS A 131 -23.25 4.36 17.20
C LYS A 131 -22.67 4.43 18.61
N VAL A 132 -21.48 3.90 18.82
CA VAL A 132 -20.85 3.87 20.15
C VAL A 132 -20.58 5.29 20.64
N ARG A 133 -20.05 6.16 19.80
CA ARG A 133 -19.73 7.55 20.17
C ARG A 133 -21.00 8.36 20.50
N MET A 134 -22.06 8.24 19.71
CA MET A 134 -23.33 8.90 20.01
C MET A 134 -23.95 8.39 21.31
N LEU A 135 -23.92 7.07 21.55
CA LEU A 135 -24.42 6.49 22.80
C LEU A 135 -23.61 7.00 24.00
N LYS A 136 -22.29 7.14 23.90
CA LYS A 136 -21.46 7.76 24.96
C LYS A 136 -21.88 9.20 25.24
N ILE A 137 -22.17 9.99 24.20
CA ILE A 137 -22.66 11.37 24.35
C ILE A 137 -24.05 11.40 25.05
N LEU A 138 -24.98 10.56 24.58
CA LEU A 138 -26.33 10.47 25.13
C LEU A 138 -26.36 10.02 26.60
N THR A 139 -25.49 9.11 26.99
CA THR A 139 -25.37 8.57 28.35
C THR A 139 -24.47 9.42 29.27
N GLY A 140 -23.72 10.37 28.70
CA GLY A 140 -22.70 11.12 29.44
C GLY A 140 -21.48 10.30 29.85
N THR A 141 -21.25 9.15 29.19
CA THR A 141 -20.08 8.31 29.44
C THR A 141 -18.83 8.97 28.85
N PRO A 142 -17.75 9.17 29.62
CA PRO A 142 -16.55 9.80 29.10
C PRO A 142 -15.86 8.89 28.07
N ASP A 143 -15.33 9.49 27.01
CA ASP A 143 -14.43 8.79 26.09
C ASP A 143 -13.06 8.57 26.74
N MET A 144 -12.42 7.43 26.44
CA MET A 144 -11.02 7.22 26.79
C MET A 144 -10.15 8.16 25.95
N ASN A 145 -9.36 8.99 26.61
CA ASN A 145 -8.47 9.92 25.93
C ASN A 145 -7.13 9.23 25.61
N ILE A 146 -6.99 8.71 24.39
CA ILE A 146 -5.75 8.04 23.95
C ILE A 146 -4.57 9.00 23.92
N SER A 147 -4.79 10.31 23.81
CA SER A 147 -3.72 11.30 23.81
C SER A 147 -2.97 11.40 25.15
N GLU A 148 -3.62 10.98 26.24
CA GLU A 148 -3.08 11.06 27.61
C GLU A 148 -2.43 9.76 28.09
N VAL A 149 -2.29 8.73 27.23
CA VAL A 149 -1.62 7.50 27.63
C VAL A 149 -0.15 7.76 27.98
N PRO A 150 0.39 7.10 29.01
CA PRO A 150 1.79 7.28 29.42
C PRO A 150 2.77 6.93 28.29
N ALA A 151 3.93 7.58 28.29
CA ALA A 151 5.00 7.23 27.36
C ALA A 151 5.43 5.76 27.52
N GLY A 152 5.66 5.09 26.38
CA GLY A 152 5.99 3.66 26.36
C GLY A 152 4.78 2.73 26.47
N THR A 153 3.57 3.21 26.14
CA THR A 153 2.35 2.38 26.11
C THR A 153 2.30 1.47 24.90
N ILE A 154 1.86 0.23 25.10
CA ILE A 154 1.41 -0.67 24.04
C ILE A 154 -0.12 -0.66 24.05
N LEU A 155 -0.71 -0.17 22.95
CA LEU A 155 -2.15 -0.17 22.77
C LEU A 155 -2.62 -1.56 22.34
N VAL A 156 -3.61 -2.10 23.03
CA VAL A 156 -4.25 -3.37 22.68
C VAL A 156 -5.74 -3.12 22.50
N ALA A 157 -6.28 -3.52 21.34
CA ALA A 157 -7.70 -3.34 21.01
C ALA A 157 -8.23 -4.55 20.24
N GLU A 158 -9.56 -4.69 20.16
CA GLU A 158 -10.18 -5.59 19.19
C GLU A 158 -9.86 -5.13 17.77
N ASP A 159 -10.18 -3.87 17.46
CA ASP A 159 -9.72 -3.11 16.28
C ASP A 159 -9.49 -1.65 16.70
N LEU A 160 -8.80 -0.89 15.88
CA LEU A 160 -8.66 0.56 16.07
C LEU A 160 -9.53 1.29 15.05
N THR A 161 -10.60 1.91 15.55
CA THR A 161 -11.48 2.72 14.70
C THR A 161 -10.85 4.07 14.36
N PRO A 162 -11.30 4.75 13.30
CA PRO A 162 -10.79 6.07 12.94
C PRO A 162 -10.87 7.08 14.08
N SER A 163 -11.95 7.06 14.86
CA SER A 163 -12.13 7.96 15.99
C SER A 163 -11.15 7.73 17.14
N MET A 164 -10.82 6.47 17.43
CA MET A 164 -9.80 6.12 18.43
C MET A 164 -8.41 6.60 18.02
N THR A 165 -8.12 6.53 16.73
CA THR A 165 -6.78 6.82 16.22
C THR A 165 -6.45 8.30 16.14
N ALA A 166 -7.46 9.16 16.07
CA ALA A 166 -7.32 10.63 16.00
C ALA A 166 -6.56 11.25 17.19
N GLY A 167 -6.54 10.57 18.34
CA GLY A 167 -5.86 11.04 19.55
C GLY A 167 -4.46 10.42 19.78
N ILE A 168 -3.93 9.60 18.89
CA ILE A 168 -2.64 8.94 19.13
C ILE A 168 -1.49 9.94 19.06
N VAL A 169 -0.74 10.04 20.16
CA VAL A 169 0.51 10.77 20.25
C VAL A 169 1.65 9.76 20.07
N LYS A 170 2.36 9.84 18.93
CA LYS A 170 3.41 8.87 18.52
C LYS A 170 4.44 8.61 19.63
N GLU A 171 4.86 9.65 20.33
CA GLU A 171 5.89 9.60 21.36
C GLU A 171 5.48 8.77 22.58
N ASN A 172 4.16 8.65 22.81
CA ASN A 172 3.62 7.91 23.95
C ASN A 172 3.40 6.43 23.63
N VAL A 173 3.25 6.07 22.35
CA VAL A 173 2.87 4.70 21.94
C VAL A 173 4.10 3.93 21.47
N ALA A 174 4.47 2.89 22.21
CA ALA A 174 5.58 2.00 21.88
C ALA A 174 5.20 0.90 20.88
N GLY A 175 3.92 0.56 20.77
CA GLY A 175 3.44 -0.46 19.86
C GLY A 175 1.93 -0.62 19.88
N ILE A 176 1.41 -1.29 18.86
CA ILE A 176 -0.01 -1.59 18.68
C ILE A 176 -0.21 -3.08 18.47
N ILE A 177 -1.21 -3.67 19.12
CA ILE A 177 -1.65 -5.06 18.90
C ILE A 177 -3.16 -5.04 18.73
N THR A 178 -3.68 -5.64 17.64
CA THR A 178 -5.12 -5.80 17.44
C THR A 178 -5.54 -7.26 17.27
N ALA A 179 -6.75 -7.59 17.71
CA ALA A 179 -7.32 -8.93 17.57
C ALA A 179 -7.68 -9.23 16.11
N VAL A 180 -8.14 -8.22 15.37
CA VAL A 180 -8.52 -8.31 13.97
C VAL A 180 -7.72 -7.29 13.13
N GLY A 181 -7.89 -7.33 11.81
CA GLY A 181 -7.28 -6.38 10.87
C GLY A 181 -6.20 -7.02 10.00
N GLY A 182 -6.17 -6.62 8.74
CA GLY A 182 -5.19 -7.06 7.73
C GLY A 182 -4.14 -5.98 7.42
N LYS A 183 -3.22 -6.29 6.50
CA LYS A 183 -2.20 -5.32 6.04
C LYS A 183 -2.78 -4.04 5.41
N THR A 184 -4.02 -4.09 4.97
CA THR A 184 -4.77 -2.99 4.37
C THR A 184 -5.79 -2.37 5.31
N SER A 185 -5.90 -2.84 6.56
CA SER A 185 -6.81 -2.27 7.55
C SER A 185 -6.41 -0.84 7.94
N HIS A 186 -7.38 -0.08 8.43
CA HIS A 186 -7.15 1.28 8.93
C HIS A 186 -6.05 1.31 10.01
N SER A 187 -6.09 0.36 10.95
CA SER A 187 -5.06 0.19 11.99
C SER A 187 -3.64 0.01 11.43
N ALA A 188 -3.50 -0.77 10.34
CA ALA A 188 -2.21 -0.98 9.68
C ALA A 188 -1.71 0.28 8.95
N ILE A 189 -2.61 0.96 8.23
CA ILE A 189 -2.28 2.20 7.49
C ILE A 189 -1.80 3.26 8.47
N LEU A 190 -2.55 3.47 9.54
CA LEU A 190 -2.19 4.43 10.57
C LEU A 190 -0.87 4.10 11.27
N ALA A 191 -0.69 2.84 11.70
CA ALA A 191 0.54 2.43 12.37
C ALA A 191 1.77 2.68 11.50
N ARG A 192 1.66 2.44 10.18
CA ARG A 192 2.73 2.77 9.22
C ARG A 192 2.93 4.28 9.06
N ALA A 193 1.86 5.06 8.97
CA ALA A 193 1.95 6.52 8.83
C ALA A 193 2.62 7.17 10.05
N LEU A 194 2.30 6.68 11.25
CA LEU A 194 2.92 7.12 12.50
C LEU A 194 4.26 6.42 12.80
N GLU A 195 4.65 5.43 12.00
CA GLU A 195 5.85 4.60 12.23
C GLU A 195 5.85 3.93 13.62
N ILE A 196 4.70 3.47 14.09
CA ILE A 196 4.54 2.73 15.33
C ILE A 196 4.57 1.25 15.01
N PRO A 197 5.40 0.42 15.69
CA PRO A 197 5.40 -1.03 15.51
C PRO A 197 4.01 -1.63 15.73
N ALA A 198 3.52 -2.49 14.81
CA ALA A 198 2.19 -3.05 14.94
C ALA A 198 2.13 -4.52 14.54
N VAL A 199 1.40 -5.29 15.35
CA VAL A 199 1.03 -6.70 15.09
C VAL A 199 -0.48 -6.82 15.10
N LEU A 200 -1.06 -7.30 14.01
CA LEU A 200 -2.50 -7.36 13.78
C LEU A 200 -2.98 -8.82 13.72
N SER A 201 -4.29 -9.02 13.84
CA SER A 201 -4.91 -10.36 13.79
C SER A 201 -4.32 -11.34 14.82
N VAL A 202 -4.17 -10.90 16.06
CA VAL A 202 -3.77 -11.74 17.18
C VAL A 202 -5.04 -12.19 17.91
N ASP A 203 -5.56 -13.35 17.52
CA ASP A 203 -6.84 -13.87 18.01
C ASP A 203 -6.91 -13.89 19.54
N GLY A 204 -8.01 -13.35 20.10
CA GLY A 204 -8.29 -13.31 21.54
C GLY A 204 -7.32 -12.47 22.37
N ILE A 205 -6.54 -11.58 21.76
CA ILE A 205 -5.50 -10.81 22.46
C ILE A 205 -6.06 -9.98 23.61
N VAL A 206 -7.25 -9.41 23.47
CA VAL A 206 -7.87 -8.55 24.48
C VAL A 206 -8.16 -9.31 25.76
N ASP A 207 -8.58 -10.58 25.65
CA ASP A 207 -8.85 -11.45 26.81
C ASP A 207 -7.58 -11.99 27.48
N MET A 208 -6.44 -11.92 26.79
CA MET A 208 -5.16 -12.46 27.27
C MET A 208 -4.30 -11.46 28.02
N VAL A 209 -4.64 -10.19 27.97
CA VAL A 209 -3.86 -9.11 28.58
C VAL A 209 -4.64 -8.39 29.66
N SER A 210 -3.94 -7.63 30.46
CA SER A 210 -4.51 -6.70 31.45
C SER A 210 -3.74 -5.39 31.44
N ASP A 211 -4.41 -4.30 31.82
CA ASP A 211 -3.77 -3.00 31.95
C ASP A 211 -2.55 -3.06 32.86
N GLY A 212 -1.45 -2.46 32.40
CA GLY A 212 -0.18 -2.46 33.11
C GLY A 212 0.70 -3.71 32.91
N MET A 213 0.20 -4.78 32.25
CA MET A 213 1.03 -5.92 31.83
C MET A 213 2.17 -5.42 30.92
N THR A 214 3.33 -6.07 30.99
CA THR A 214 4.40 -5.76 30.03
C THR A 214 4.18 -6.60 28.77
N ALA A 215 4.41 -5.99 27.60
CA ALA A 215 4.39 -6.71 26.33
C ALA A 215 5.52 -6.25 25.41
N VAL A 216 5.84 -7.11 24.43
CA VAL A 216 6.74 -6.83 23.32
C VAL A 216 5.92 -6.88 22.02
N VAL A 217 6.18 -5.93 21.13
CA VAL A 217 5.65 -5.88 19.76
C VAL A 217 6.81 -5.97 18.78
N ASP A 218 6.87 -7.04 18.01
CA ASP A 218 7.79 -7.21 16.89
C ASP A 218 6.99 -7.05 15.60
N GLY A 219 6.93 -5.83 15.11
CA GLY A 219 6.22 -5.48 13.88
C GLY A 219 6.95 -5.91 12.61
N CYS A 220 8.20 -6.35 12.69
CA CYS A 220 8.96 -6.90 11.57
C CYS A 220 8.53 -8.35 11.27
N ASP A 221 8.47 -9.18 12.32
CA ASP A 221 8.15 -10.61 12.21
C ASP A 221 6.67 -10.94 12.51
N GLY A 222 5.87 -9.94 12.90
CA GLY A 222 4.46 -10.13 13.28
C GLY A 222 4.30 -10.94 14.57
N ILE A 223 5.17 -10.70 15.56
CA ILE A 223 5.19 -11.44 16.83
C ILE A 223 4.88 -10.50 17.99
N CYS A 224 4.07 -10.95 18.94
CA CYS A 224 3.96 -10.31 20.24
C CYS A 224 4.26 -11.29 21.38
N ILE A 225 4.90 -10.78 22.44
CA ILE A 225 5.23 -11.54 23.66
C ILE A 225 4.51 -10.86 24.82
N LEU A 226 3.65 -11.62 25.49
CA LEU A 226 2.91 -11.17 26.66
C LEU A 226 3.65 -11.63 27.91
N ASP A 227 3.78 -10.73 28.89
CA ASP A 227 4.52 -10.95 30.14
C ASP A 227 5.94 -11.51 29.88
N PRO A 228 6.79 -10.78 29.08
CA PRO A 228 8.12 -11.23 28.73
C PRO A 228 9.02 -11.32 29.95
N SER A 229 9.96 -12.28 29.93
CA SER A 229 11.06 -12.32 30.88
C SER A 229 11.97 -11.08 30.72
N GLN A 230 12.76 -10.78 31.76
CA GLN A 230 13.70 -9.67 31.67
C GLN A 230 14.72 -9.84 30.54
N GLU A 231 15.12 -11.08 30.25
CA GLU A 231 16.04 -11.41 29.14
C GLU A 231 15.41 -11.09 27.78
N GLU A 232 14.11 -11.43 27.58
CA GLU A 232 13.38 -11.06 26.36
C GLU A 232 13.19 -9.56 26.23
N VAL A 233 12.91 -8.85 27.33
CA VAL A 233 12.82 -7.38 27.36
C VAL A 233 14.15 -6.76 26.90
N ASP A 234 15.26 -7.21 27.48
CA ASP A 234 16.60 -6.68 27.16
C ASP A 234 16.99 -6.97 25.70
N GLU A 235 16.66 -8.18 25.20
CA GLU A 235 16.86 -8.55 23.79
C GLU A 235 16.10 -7.62 22.84
N TYR A 236 14.82 -7.40 23.09
CA TYR A 236 13.99 -6.57 22.21
C TYR A 236 14.28 -5.08 22.35
N GLN A 237 14.73 -4.61 23.49
CA GLN A 237 15.25 -3.25 23.64
C GLN A 237 16.53 -3.06 22.81
N ALA A 238 17.45 -4.01 22.84
CA ALA A 238 18.65 -3.97 22.00
C ALA A 238 18.31 -4.02 20.50
N LYS A 239 17.35 -4.84 20.09
CA LYS A 239 16.84 -4.85 18.71
C LYS A 239 16.24 -3.50 18.30
N ARG A 240 15.46 -2.88 19.20
CA ARG A 240 14.88 -1.54 18.98
C ARG A 240 15.95 -0.47 18.82
N GLU A 241 16.92 -0.42 19.72
CA GLU A 241 18.02 0.54 19.66
C GLU A 241 18.81 0.39 18.36
N LYS A 242 19.12 -0.85 17.99
CA LYS A 242 19.80 -1.15 16.73
C LYS A 242 18.96 -0.68 15.53
N TYR A 243 17.66 -1.01 15.48
CA TYR A 243 16.75 -0.61 14.40
C TYR A 243 16.68 0.91 14.25
N LEU A 244 16.54 1.64 15.37
CA LEU A 244 16.51 3.11 15.37
C LEU A 244 17.86 3.72 14.97
N SER A 245 18.96 3.13 15.43
CA SER A 245 20.32 3.54 15.03
C SER A 245 20.55 3.31 13.54
N ASP A 246 20.19 2.13 13.04
CA ASP A 246 20.32 1.80 11.61
C ASP A 246 19.46 2.76 10.76
N LYS A 247 18.24 3.06 11.21
CA LYS A 247 17.36 4.04 10.55
C LYS A 247 17.95 5.45 10.56
N ALA A 248 18.51 5.90 11.69
CA ALA A 248 19.17 7.21 11.80
C ALA A 248 20.42 7.30 10.92
N LEU A 249 21.19 6.21 10.78
CA LEU A 249 22.33 6.13 9.89
C LEU A 249 21.94 6.27 8.41
N LEU A 250 20.71 5.88 8.04
CA LEU A 250 20.23 6.03 6.67
C LEU A 250 19.90 7.48 6.31
N GLU A 251 19.58 8.33 7.28
CA GLU A 251 19.31 9.76 7.04
C GLU A 251 20.52 10.50 6.45
N VAL A 252 21.73 10.00 6.65
CA VAL A 252 22.93 10.58 6.02
C VAL A 252 22.92 10.49 4.49
N TYR A 253 22.08 9.62 3.93
CA TYR A 253 21.92 9.45 2.49
C TYR A 253 20.83 10.33 1.90
N ARG A 254 19.99 10.97 2.72
CA ARG A 254 18.93 11.89 2.25
C ARG A 254 19.54 13.08 1.52
N GLY A 255 18.96 13.46 0.39
CA GLY A 255 19.39 14.56 -0.46
C GLY A 255 20.69 14.30 -1.22
N LYS A 256 21.20 13.06 -1.23
CA LYS A 256 22.39 12.69 -2.00
C LYS A 256 22.02 11.95 -3.27
N ASP A 257 22.85 12.13 -4.30
CA ASP A 257 22.79 11.30 -5.51
C ASP A 257 22.96 9.82 -5.14
N THR A 258 22.23 8.94 -5.83
CA THR A 258 22.39 7.50 -5.70
C THR A 258 23.56 7.04 -6.54
N VAL A 259 24.69 6.83 -5.89
CA VAL A 259 25.97 6.46 -6.54
C VAL A 259 26.64 5.31 -5.80
N THR A 260 27.34 4.45 -6.56
CA THR A 260 28.22 3.44 -6.01
C THR A 260 29.45 4.06 -5.34
N ALA A 261 30.21 3.28 -4.59
CA ALA A 261 31.45 3.75 -3.92
C ALA A 261 32.51 4.30 -4.88
N ASP A 262 32.50 3.87 -6.14
CA ASP A 262 33.39 4.33 -7.22
C ASP A 262 32.70 5.33 -8.19
N GLY A 263 31.52 5.85 -7.82
CA GLY A 263 30.87 6.98 -8.48
C GLY A 263 30.01 6.62 -9.69
N VAL A 264 29.63 5.35 -9.89
CA VAL A 264 28.64 4.99 -10.91
C VAL A 264 27.25 5.45 -10.44
N LYS A 265 26.63 6.34 -11.21
CA LYS A 265 25.29 6.86 -10.91
C LYS A 265 24.22 5.90 -11.38
N VAL A 266 23.23 5.66 -10.54
CA VAL A 266 21.99 4.94 -10.83
C VAL A 266 20.81 5.76 -10.33
N HIS A 267 19.60 5.41 -10.77
CA HIS A 267 18.38 6.06 -10.34
C HIS A 267 17.66 5.22 -9.28
N LEU A 268 17.06 5.90 -8.30
CA LEU A 268 16.33 5.26 -7.21
C LEU A 268 14.93 5.82 -7.13
N TYR A 269 13.97 5.02 -7.59
CA TYR A 269 12.57 5.39 -7.72
C TYR A 269 11.70 4.67 -6.71
N GLY A 270 10.46 5.15 -6.54
CA GLY A 270 9.46 4.53 -5.69
C GLY A 270 8.39 3.77 -6.48
N ASN A 271 7.84 2.71 -5.87
CA ASN A 271 6.65 2.02 -6.34
C ASN A 271 5.42 2.61 -5.67
N ILE A 272 4.36 2.91 -6.42
CA ILE A 272 3.09 3.43 -5.91
C ILE A 272 1.90 2.62 -6.39
N GLY A 273 0.82 2.59 -5.59
CA GLY A 273 -0.46 1.99 -5.92
C GLY A 273 -1.56 3.03 -6.19
N ASN A 274 -1.39 4.24 -5.68
CA ASN A 274 -2.32 5.36 -5.86
C ASN A 274 -1.54 6.69 -5.97
N PRO A 275 -2.18 7.77 -6.41
CA PRO A 275 -1.51 9.08 -6.56
C PRO A 275 -0.94 9.65 -5.25
N GLU A 276 -1.59 9.38 -4.11
CA GLU A 276 -1.16 9.88 -2.80
C GLU A 276 0.18 9.27 -2.35
N ASP A 277 0.46 8.02 -2.74
CA ASP A 277 1.74 7.38 -2.46
C ASP A 277 2.94 8.15 -3.05
N ALA A 278 2.73 8.94 -4.12
CA ALA A 278 3.76 9.77 -4.72
C ALA A 278 4.31 10.81 -3.72
N LYS A 279 3.45 11.34 -2.83
CA LYS A 279 3.88 12.24 -1.75
C LYS A 279 4.85 11.54 -0.80
N GLN A 280 4.57 10.27 -0.49
CA GLN A 280 5.44 9.48 0.38
C GLN A 280 6.78 9.14 -0.31
N VAL A 281 6.77 8.83 -1.60
CA VAL A 281 8.00 8.65 -2.38
C VAL A 281 8.86 9.90 -2.34
N ALA A 282 8.26 11.07 -2.58
CA ALA A 282 8.95 12.36 -2.52
C ALA A 282 9.50 12.66 -1.11
N ALA A 283 8.72 12.42 -0.06
CA ALA A 283 9.12 12.59 1.34
C ALA A 283 10.26 11.64 1.76
N CYS A 284 10.32 10.44 1.17
CA CYS A 284 11.40 9.47 1.38
C CYS A 284 12.61 9.69 0.46
N ASP A 285 12.67 10.81 -0.26
CA ASP A 285 13.77 11.18 -1.15
C ASP A 285 13.92 10.27 -2.38
N GLY A 286 12.79 9.75 -2.90
CA GLY A 286 12.75 9.03 -4.18
C GLY A 286 12.97 9.99 -5.36
N GLU A 287 13.80 9.56 -6.31
CA GLU A 287 14.18 10.36 -7.47
C GLU A 287 13.14 10.34 -8.61
N GLY A 288 12.11 9.48 -8.50
CA GLY A 288 11.02 9.29 -9.44
C GLY A 288 10.06 8.22 -8.99
N VAL A 289 9.09 7.88 -9.83
CA VAL A 289 8.19 6.74 -9.68
C VAL A 289 8.50 5.73 -10.79
N GLY A 290 9.08 4.59 -10.45
CA GLY A 290 9.43 3.55 -11.43
C GLY A 290 8.31 2.56 -11.71
N LEU A 291 7.29 2.55 -10.85
CA LEU A 291 6.08 1.76 -11.06
C LEU A 291 4.87 2.43 -10.39
N PHE A 292 3.95 2.93 -11.20
CA PHE A 292 2.57 3.18 -10.76
C PHE A 292 1.68 2.02 -11.19
N ARG A 293 1.15 1.28 -10.22
CA ARG A 293 0.26 0.12 -10.44
C ARG A 293 -1.17 0.60 -10.62
N THR A 294 -1.62 0.71 -11.87
CA THR A 294 -2.94 1.28 -12.20
C THR A 294 -4.11 0.37 -11.83
N GLU A 295 -3.89 -0.93 -11.62
CA GLU A 295 -4.95 -1.88 -11.27
C GLU A 295 -5.74 -1.50 -10.02
N PHE A 296 -5.15 -0.76 -9.08
CA PHE A 296 -5.85 -0.28 -7.89
C PHE A 296 -6.98 0.72 -8.20
N LEU A 297 -6.84 1.50 -9.29
CA LEU A 297 -7.91 2.37 -9.77
C LEU A 297 -9.12 1.56 -10.27
N PHE A 298 -8.84 0.41 -10.88
CA PHE A 298 -9.88 -0.48 -11.41
C PHE A 298 -10.50 -1.34 -10.31
N MET A 299 -9.71 -1.86 -9.37
CA MET A 299 -10.21 -2.70 -8.27
C MET A 299 -11.12 -1.93 -7.30
N GLY A 300 -10.91 -0.63 -7.14
CA GLY A 300 -11.72 0.23 -6.26
C GLY A 300 -13.01 0.77 -6.89
N ALA A 301 -13.23 0.53 -8.19
CA ALA A 301 -14.36 1.07 -8.93
C ALA A 301 -15.49 0.03 -9.08
N SER A 302 -16.75 0.50 -9.15
CA SER A 302 -17.93 -0.33 -9.45
C SER A 302 -18.19 -0.51 -10.96
N GLU A 303 -17.56 0.32 -11.78
CA GLU A 303 -17.61 0.28 -13.25
C GLU A 303 -16.25 0.67 -13.83
N LEU A 304 -16.08 0.54 -15.15
CA LEU A 304 -14.84 0.90 -15.82
C LEU A 304 -14.50 2.39 -15.56
N PRO A 305 -13.35 2.70 -14.94
CA PRO A 305 -12.95 4.08 -14.69
C PRO A 305 -12.94 4.89 -15.99
N SER A 306 -13.62 6.04 -15.99
CA SER A 306 -13.67 6.94 -17.13
C SER A 306 -12.29 7.49 -17.50
N GLU A 307 -12.17 8.05 -18.72
CA GLU A 307 -10.95 8.76 -19.15
C GLU A 307 -10.58 9.89 -18.17
N GLU A 308 -11.58 10.61 -17.68
CA GLU A 308 -11.35 11.74 -16.79
C GLU A 308 -10.85 11.31 -15.42
N GLU A 309 -11.43 10.28 -14.80
CA GLU A 309 -10.97 9.74 -13.51
C GLU A 309 -9.53 9.25 -13.61
N GLN A 310 -9.21 8.48 -14.65
CA GLN A 310 -7.85 8.00 -14.89
C GLN A 310 -6.88 9.17 -15.15
N PHE A 311 -7.29 10.15 -15.97
CA PHE A 311 -6.49 11.35 -16.23
C PHE A 311 -6.16 12.12 -14.96
N GLN A 312 -7.14 12.35 -14.09
CA GLN A 312 -6.93 13.08 -12.84
C GLN A 312 -5.96 12.32 -11.92
N ALA A 313 -6.08 11.00 -11.81
CA ALA A 313 -5.16 10.18 -11.02
C ALA A 313 -3.71 10.25 -11.54
N TYR A 314 -3.51 10.11 -12.84
CA TYR A 314 -2.16 10.15 -13.44
C TYR A 314 -1.55 11.55 -13.38
N LYS A 315 -2.35 12.59 -13.61
CA LYS A 315 -1.96 13.99 -13.49
C LYS A 315 -1.53 14.31 -12.06
N ALA A 316 -2.31 13.91 -11.04
CA ALA A 316 -1.99 14.16 -9.64
C ALA A 316 -0.64 13.55 -9.24
N ALA A 317 -0.34 12.32 -9.67
CA ALA A 317 0.96 11.70 -9.44
C ALA A 317 2.10 12.46 -10.14
N ALA A 318 1.91 12.90 -11.40
CA ALA A 318 2.91 13.64 -12.16
C ALA A 318 3.20 15.02 -11.56
N GLU A 319 2.16 15.75 -11.15
CA GLU A 319 2.30 17.07 -10.51
C GLU A 319 3.00 16.95 -9.14
N THR A 320 2.66 15.93 -8.34
CA THR A 320 3.30 15.64 -7.04
C THR A 320 4.81 15.37 -7.20
N MET A 321 5.22 14.76 -8.30
CA MET A 321 6.63 14.47 -8.56
C MET A 321 7.43 15.65 -9.13
N GLU A 322 6.80 16.81 -9.41
CA GLU A 322 7.47 18.08 -9.74
C GLU A 322 8.49 17.96 -10.89
N GLY A 323 8.11 17.28 -11.98
CA GLY A 323 8.94 17.06 -13.17
C GLY A 323 9.91 15.87 -13.05
N ARG A 324 9.91 15.14 -11.94
CA ARG A 324 10.59 13.84 -11.85
C ARG A 324 9.79 12.80 -12.63
N GLU A 325 10.47 11.79 -13.13
CA GLU A 325 9.90 10.73 -13.96
C GLU A 325 8.83 9.92 -13.23
N VAL A 326 7.72 9.62 -13.93
CA VAL A 326 6.64 8.75 -13.45
C VAL A 326 6.32 7.69 -14.50
N ILE A 327 6.74 6.46 -14.24
CA ILE A 327 6.46 5.31 -15.10
C ILE A 327 5.12 4.69 -14.68
N ILE A 328 4.13 4.75 -15.58
CA ILE A 328 2.78 4.26 -15.32
C ILE A 328 2.56 2.96 -16.10
N ARG A 329 2.28 1.89 -15.36
CA ARG A 329 1.99 0.59 -15.92
C ARG A 329 0.52 0.56 -16.40
N THR A 330 0.31 0.16 -17.66
CA THR A 330 -1.05 -0.09 -18.15
C THR A 330 -1.66 -1.30 -17.43
N LEU A 331 -2.98 -1.45 -17.53
CA LEU A 331 -3.77 -2.41 -16.76
C LEU A 331 -3.14 -3.82 -16.74
N ASP A 332 -2.90 -4.32 -15.52
CA ASP A 332 -2.41 -5.68 -15.27
C ASP A 332 -3.41 -6.45 -14.40
N VAL A 333 -4.54 -6.80 -15.02
CA VAL A 333 -5.62 -7.56 -14.39
C VAL A 333 -5.90 -8.81 -15.22
N GLY A 334 -6.22 -9.90 -14.55
CA GLY A 334 -6.59 -11.19 -15.11
C GLY A 334 -7.64 -11.89 -14.26
N GLY A 335 -8.00 -13.12 -14.63
CA GLY A 335 -8.99 -13.94 -13.91
C GLY A 335 -8.60 -14.37 -12.50
N ASP A 336 -7.44 -13.92 -12.00
CA ASP A 336 -7.00 -14.04 -10.60
C ASP A 336 -7.62 -12.96 -9.69
N LYS A 337 -8.19 -11.91 -10.29
CA LYS A 337 -8.84 -10.79 -9.59
C LYS A 337 -10.32 -10.75 -9.97
N ASP A 338 -11.18 -10.69 -8.97
CA ASP A 338 -12.61 -10.58 -9.15
C ASP A 338 -13.01 -9.12 -9.42
N ILE A 339 -13.08 -8.75 -10.70
CA ILE A 339 -13.55 -7.43 -11.16
C ILE A 339 -14.71 -7.68 -12.14
N PRO A 340 -15.96 -7.75 -11.64
CA PRO A 340 -17.12 -8.21 -12.42
C PRO A 340 -17.36 -7.45 -13.71
N TYR A 341 -17.18 -6.12 -13.70
CA TYR A 341 -17.44 -5.27 -14.87
C TYR A 341 -16.42 -5.45 -16.02
N LEU A 342 -15.27 -6.09 -15.78
CA LEU A 342 -14.32 -6.42 -16.85
C LEU A 342 -14.74 -7.66 -17.65
N GLY A 343 -15.75 -8.43 -17.17
CA GLY A 343 -16.27 -9.61 -17.86
C GLY A 343 -15.24 -10.73 -18.03
N LEU A 344 -14.26 -10.82 -17.13
CA LEU A 344 -13.23 -11.86 -17.17
C LEU A 344 -13.82 -13.20 -16.75
N GLU A 345 -13.66 -14.21 -17.59
CA GLU A 345 -14.06 -15.57 -17.26
C GLU A 345 -13.05 -16.20 -16.29
N LYS A 346 -13.53 -17.10 -15.44
CA LYS A 346 -12.66 -17.87 -14.56
C LYS A 346 -11.85 -18.87 -15.38
N GLU A 347 -10.53 -18.80 -15.25
CA GLU A 347 -9.57 -19.67 -15.93
C GLU A 347 -8.94 -20.68 -14.97
N ASP A 348 -8.54 -21.84 -15.46
CA ASP A 348 -7.82 -22.84 -14.66
C ASP A 348 -6.43 -22.36 -14.25
N ASN A 349 -5.79 -21.53 -15.08
CA ASN A 349 -4.46 -20.97 -14.87
C ASN A 349 -4.43 -19.46 -15.15
N PRO A 350 -5.04 -18.63 -14.28
CA PRO A 350 -5.22 -17.19 -14.55
C PRO A 350 -3.92 -16.43 -14.80
N PHE A 351 -2.84 -16.81 -14.13
CA PHE A 351 -1.52 -16.18 -14.32
C PHE A 351 -0.94 -16.42 -15.70
N LEU A 352 -1.31 -17.50 -16.38
CA LEU A 352 -0.89 -17.83 -17.76
C LEU A 352 -1.95 -17.47 -18.81
N GLY A 353 -3.08 -16.94 -18.38
CA GLY A 353 -4.28 -16.75 -19.16
C GLY A 353 -4.44 -15.37 -19.80
N PHE A 354 -5.69 -14.95 -19.90
CA PHE A 354 -6.16 -13.73 -20.57
C PHE A 354 -6.09 -12.53 -19.62
N ARG A 355 -4.90 -11.94 -19.51
CA ARG A 355 -4.60 -10.81 -18.60
C ARG A 355 -3.69 -9.78 -19.26
N ALA A 356 -3.55 -8.62 -18.62
CA ALA A 356 -2.60 -7.57 -18.97
C ALA A 356 -2.69 -7.14 -20.44
N VAL A 357 -1.56 -7.02 -21.15
CA VAL A 357 -1.52 -6.60 -22.56
C VAL A 357 -2.37 -7.48 -23.46
N ARG A 358 -2.55 -8.77 -23.15
CA ARG A 358 -3.40 -9.69 -23.92
C ARG A 358 -4.86 -9.25 -23.86
N TYR A 359 -5.36 -8.96 -22.66
CA TYR A 359 -6.69 -8.41 -22.45
C TYR A 359 -6.83 -7.05 -23.13
N CYS A 360 -5.88 -6.14 -22.90
CA CYS A 360 -5.92 -4.77 -23.41
C CYS A 360 -5.97 -4.72 -24.94
N LEU A 361 -5.19 -5.52 -25.65
CA LEU A 361 -5.15 -5.53 -27.11
C LEU A 361 -6.40 -6.15 -27.75
N GLN A 362 -7.15 -6.99 -27.04
CA GLN A 362 -8.43 -7.50 -27.49
C GLN A 362 -9.60 -6.58 -27.13
N ASN A 363 -9.52 -5.87 -26.01
CA ASN A 363 -10.52 -4.90 -25.55
C ASN A 363 -10.04 -3.46 -25.82
N LYS A 364 -9.83 -3.15 -27.11
CA LYS A 364 -9.20 -1.89 -27.53
C LYS A 364 -9.97 -0.66 -27.07
N ASP A 365 -11.29 -0.71 -26.97
CA ASP A 365 -12.09 0.46 -26.57
C ASP A 365 -11.74 0.92 -25.15
N SER A 366 -11.70 0.00 -24.19
CA SER A 366 -11.28 0.30 -22.81
C SER A 366 -9.80 0.64 -22.73
N TYR A 367 -8.95 0.00 -23.52
CA TYR A 367 -7.52 0.29 -23.55
C TYR A 367 -7.21 1.69 -24.11
N ARG A 368 -7.96 2.14 -25.13
CA ARG A 368 -7.86 3.49 -25.68
C ARG A 368 -8.20 4.56 -24.64
N VAL A 369 -9.19 4.30 -23.77
CA VAL A 369 -9.53 5.19 -22.66
C VAL A 369 -8.31 5.38 -21.73
N GLN A 370 -7.64 4.30 -21.32
CA GLN A 370 -6.47 4.37 -20.48
C GLN A 370 -5.30 5.09 -21.17
N LEU A 371 -4.97 4.71 -22.43
CA LEU A 371 -3.86 5.31 -23.17
C LEU A 371 -4.11 6.80 -23.45
N ARG A 372 -5.35 7.19 -23.69
CA ARG A 372 -5.72 8.59 -23.91
C ARG A 372 -5.60 9.40 -22.62
N ALA A 373 -6.01 8.86 -21.49
CA ALA A 373 -5.81 9.47 -20.17
C ALA A 373 -4.30 9.67 -19.85
N LEU A 374 -3.46 8.67 -20.14
CA LEU A 374 -2.01 8.75 -19.98
C LEU A 374 -1.37 9.83 -20.88
N LEU A 375 -1.79 9.90 -22.14
CA LEU A 375 -1.33 10.95 -23.06
C LEU A 375 -1.70 12.34 -22.55
N ARG A 376 -2.97 12.55 -22.14
CA ARG A 376 -3.41 13.84 -21.58
C ARG A 376 -2.61 14.21 -20.31
N ALA A 377 -2.40 13.27 -19.43
CA ALA A 377 -1.64 13.49 -18.21
C ALA A 377 -0.17 13.84 -18.46
N SER A 378 0.41 13.36 -19.54
CA SER A 378 1.81 13.65 -19.92
C SER A 378 2.10 15.12 -20.25
N ALA A 379 1.07 15.95 -20.37
CA ALA A 379 1.23 17.41 -20.47
C ALA A 379 1.60 18.07 -19.13
N PHE A 380 1.46 17.36 -18.01
CA PHE A 380 1.61 17.88 -16.65
C PHE A 380 2.86 17.37 -15.92
N GLY A 381 3.64 16.50 -16.53
CA GLY A 381 4.90 15.96 -15.97
C GLY A 381 5.55 14.93 -16.88
N ASP A 382 6.69 14.39 -16.44
CA ASP A 382 7.46 13.39 -17.21
C ASP A 382 6.86 11.98 -17.02
N ILE A 383 5.78 11.71 -17.77
CA ILE A 383 5.09 10.42 -17.77
C ILE A 383 5.65 9.51 -18.85
N LYS A 384 5.88 8.26 -18.49
CA LYS A 384 6.19 7.15 -19.40
C LYS A 384 5.16 6.04 -19.28
N ILE A 385 4.86 5.37 -20.39
CA ILE A 385 3.91 4.26 -20.45
C ILE A 385 4.68 2.94 -20.38
N MET A 386 4.31 2.04 -19.46
CA MET A 386 4.90 0.72 -19.33
C MET A 386 3.87 -0.36 -19.61
N VAL A 387 4.19 -1.26 -20.54
CA VAL A 387 3.32 -2.36 -20.96
C VAL A 387 3.68 -3.64 -20.20
N PRO A 388 2.76 -4.20 -19.37
CA PRO A 388 3.02 -5.42 -18.60
C PRO A 388 2.87 -6.69 -19.44
N LEU A 389 3.44 -7.79 -18.95
CA LEU A 389 3.27 -9.16 -19.44
C LEU A 389 3.61 -9.34 -20.94
N VAL A 390 4.60 -8.60 -21.44
CA VAL A 390 5.03 -8.68 -22.83
C VAL A 390 5.65 -10.05 -23.11
N THR A 391 5.31 -10.64 -24.26
CA THR A 391 5.83 -11.93 -24.72
C THR A 391 6.45 -11.88 -26.11
N CYS A 392 6.09 -10.91 -26.93
CA CYS A 392 6.59 -10.75 -28.28
C CYS A 392 6.66 -9.27 -28.71
N VAL A 393 7.40 -9.03 -29.79
CA VAL A 393 7.61 -7.69 -30.36
C VAL A 393 6.31 -7.05 -30.86
N ASP A 394 5.40 -7.86 -31.41
CA ASP A 394 4.16 -7.35 -32.02
C ASP A 394 3.19 -6.74 -30.98
N GLU A 395 3.29 -7.14 -29.71
CA GLU A 395 2.52 -6.51 -28.63
C GLU A 395 2.96 -5.05 -28.44
N ILE A 396 4.25 -4.77 -28.36
CA ILE A 396 4.79 -3.40 -28.23
C ILE A 396 4.46 -2.57 -29.47
N ARG A 397 4.62 -3.13 -30.66
CA ARG A 397 4.27 -2.46 -31.93
C ARG A 397 2.80 -2.07 -31.96
N SER A 398 1.92 -2.98 -31.53
CA SER A 398 0.47 -2.74 -31.48
C SER A 398 0.11 -1.63 -30.48
N VAL A 399 0.72 -1.58 -29.31
CA VAL A 399 0.49 -0.51 -28.35
C VAL A 399 0.99 0.82 -28.88
N LYS A 400 2.23 0.87 -29.43
CA LYS A 400 2.77 2.09 -30.04
C LYS A 400 1.93 2.59 -31.22
N ALA A 401 1.31 1.69 -32.00
CA ALA A 401 0.38 2.08 -33.05
C ALA A 401 -0.87 2.75 -32.49
N LEU A 402 -1.50 2.17 -31.44
CA LEU A 402 -2.65 2.77 -30.75
C LEU A 402 -2.30 4.14 -30.14
N VAL A 403 -1.14 4.28 -29.51
CA VAL A 403 -0.67 5.55 -28.97
C VAL A 403 -0.55 6.61 -30.08
N LYS A 404 0.01 6.27 -31.24
CA LYS A 404 0.10 7.17 -32.41
C LYS A 404 -1.28 7.57 -32.96
N GLU A 405 -2.21 6.65 -33.04
CA GLU A 405 -3.60 6.95 -33.45
C GLU A 405 -4.24 7.97 -32.49
N LEU A 406 -4.09 7.75 -31.18
CA LEU A 406 -4.64 8.64 -30.16
C LEU A 406 -3.98 10.02 -30.15
N MET A 407 -2.68 10.12 -30.45
CA MET A 407 -2.01 11.39 -30.63
C MET A 407 -2.62 12.21 -31.77
N VAL A 408 -2.99 11.56 -32.89
CA VAL A 408 -3.66 12.24 -34.02
C VAL A 408 -5.05 12.75 -33.61
N GLU A 409 -5.79 11.98 -32.80
CA GLU A 409 -7.10 12.40 -32.28
C GLU A 409 -6.96 13.61 -31.34
N LEU A 410 -6.00 13.56 -30.39
CA LEU A 410 -5.74 14.66 -29.45
C LEU A 410 -5.27 15.94 -30.19
N ASP A 411 -4.45 15.80 -31.23
CA ASP A 411 -4.05 16.93 -32.08
C ASP A 411 -5.27 17.55 -32.78
N ALA A 412 -6.20 16.74 -33.28
CA ALA A 412 -7.43 17.24 -33.94
C ALA A 412 -8.39 17.93 -32.93
N GLU A 413 -8.37 17.53 -31.68
CA GLU A 413 -9.16 18.13 -30.59
C GLU A 413 -8.43 19.31 -29.92
N ASN A 414 -7.19 19.60 -30.28
CA ASN A 414 -6.33 20.61 -29.67
C ASN A 414 -6.06 20.35 -28.16
N ILE A 415 -5.97 19.09 -27.76
CA ILE A 415 -5.63 18.68 -26.40
C ILE A 415 -4.12 18.49 -26.30
N ALA A 416 -3.51 19.11 -25.27
CA ALA A 416 -2.07 19.03 -25.05
C ALA A 416 -1.62 17.67 -24.50
N TYR A 417 -0.48 17.19 -24.99
CA TYR A 417 0.20 15.98 -24.50
C TYR A 417 1.69 16.04 -24.83
N ASN A 418 2.52 15.18 -24.22
CA ASN A 418 3.93 15.04 -24.57
C ASN A 418 4.07 14.25 -25.88
N LYS A 419 4.56 14.88 -26.94
CA LYS A 419 4.74 14.27 -28.27
C LYS A 419 5.84 13.20 -28.30
N ASP A 420 6.76 13.26 -27.34
CA ASP A 420 7.90 12.36 -27.21
C ASP A 420 7.72 11.33 -26.07
N ILE A 421 6.45 11.06 -25.67
CA ILE A 421 6.14 10.10 -24.62
C ILE A 421 6.74 8.74 -24.94
N GLN A 422 7.46 8.17 -23.98
CA GLN A 422 8.13 6.88 -24.12
C GLN A 422 7.17 5.73 -23.78
N VAL A 423 7.27 4.64 -24.58
CA VAL A 423 6.52 3.40 -24.38
C VAL A 423 7.51 2.25 -24.16
N GLY A 424 7.63 1.80 -22.92
CA GLY A 424 8.52 0.73 -22.50
C GLY A 424 7.81 -0.60 -22.27
N ALA A 425 8.59 -1.63 -22.05
CA ALA A 425 8.11 -2.99 -21.77
C ALA A 425 8.52 -3.43 -20.36
N MET A 426 7.57 -4.01 -19.63
CA MET A 426 7.91 -4.80 -18.46
C MET A 426 8.37 -6.18 -18.92
N ILE A 427 9.63 -6.49 -18.64
CA ILE A 427 10.24 -7.78 -18.97
C ILE A 427 10.09 -8.70 -17.75
N GLU A 428 9.08 -9.52 -17.80
CA GLU A 428 8.68 -10.39 -16.68
C GLU A 428 8.25 -11.79 -17.12
N THR A 429 8.40 -12.09 -18.40
CA THR A 429 8.19 -13.43 -18.95
C THR A 429 9.49 -14.02 -19.47
N PRO A 430 9.69 -15.34 -19.40
CA PRO A 430 10.86 -16.00 -20.01
C PRO A 430 10.95 -15.75 -21.52
N ALA A 431 9.81 -15.64 -22.20
CA ALA A 431 9.78 -15.33 -23.64
C ALA A 431 10.40 -13.96 -23.93
N ALA A 432 9.95 -12.91 -23.21
CA ALA A 432 10.50 -11.57 -23.36
C ALA A 432 11.99 -11.51 -22.98
N SER A 433 12.39 -12.21 -21.90
CA SER A 433 13.80 -12.30 -21.51
C SER A 433 14.68 -12.90 -22.60
N LEU A 434 14.23 -13.98 -23.27
CA LEU A 434 14.99 -14.64 -24.32
C LEU A 434 15.15 -13.79 -25.59
N ILE A 435 14.19 -12.91 -25.87
CA ILE A 435 14.21 -12.02 -27.05
C ILE A 435 14.44 -10.56 -26.67
N ALA A 436 15.03 -10.29 -25.51
CA ALA A 436 15.22 -8.94 -25.00
C ALA A 436 16.00 -8.04 -25.98
N ASP A 437 16.95 -8.59 -26.73
CA ASP A 437 17.68 -7.87 -27.79
C ASP A 437 16.81 -7.46 -28.98
N LEU A 438 15.73 -8.16 -29.26
CA LEU A 438 14.75 -7.80 -30.28
C LEU A 438 13.75 -6.77 -29.75
N LEU A 439 13.26 -6.97 -28.52
CA LEU A 439 12.36 -6.03 -27.85
C LEU A 439 13.03 -4.66 -27.61
N ALA A 440 14.32 -4.63 -27.28
CA ALA A 440 15.08 -3.40 -27.05
C ALA A 440 15.21 -2.49 -28.30
N LYS A 441 14.91 -3.00 -29.49
CA LYS A 441 14.85 -2.21 -30.74
C LYS A 441 13.52 -1.51 -30.94
N GLU A 442 12.51 -1.93 -30.21
CA GLU A 442 11.13 -1.44 -30.37
C GLU A 442 10.60 -0.70 -29.12
N ALA A 443 11.01 -1.11 -27.94
CA ALA A 443 10.67 -0.43 -26.69
C ALA A 443 11.64 0.71 -26.41
N ASP A 444 11.15 1.77 -25.73
CA ASP A 444 11.96 2.95 -25.42
C ASP A 444 12.73 2.77 -24.09
N PHE A 445 12.28 1.87 -23.24
CA PHE A 445 12.95 1.46 -21.99
C PHE A 445 12.44 0.09 -21.54
N PHE A 446 13.15 -0.53 -20.60
CA PHE A 446 12.71 -1.75 -19.91
C PHE A 446 12.54 -1.52 -18.42
N SER A 447 11.59 -2.24 -17.82
CA SER A 447 11.53 -2.46 -16.38
C SER A 447 11.37 -3.96 -16.10
N ILE A 448 12.16 -4.50 -15.18
CA ILE A 448 12.14 -5.92 -14.86
C ILE A 448 11.14 -6.18 -13.73
N GLY A 449 10.08 -6.91 -14.03
CA GLY A 449 9.09 -7.39 -13.06
C GLY A 449 9.57 -8.69 -12.41
N THR A 450 10.48 -8.63 -11.43
CA THR A 450 11.14 -9.84 -10.90
C THR A 450 10.19 -10.83 -10.25
N ASN A 451 9.05 -10.38 -9.73
CA ASN A 451 8.09 -11.28 -9.09
C ASN A 451 7.49 -12.26 -10.11
N ASP A 452 6.99 -11.76 -11.22
CA ASP A 452 6.41 -12.58 -12.28
C ASP A 452 7.52 -13.28 -13.09
N LEU A 453 8.66 -12.61 -13.34
CA LEU A 453 9.81 -13.25 -13.98
C LEU A 453 10.28 -14.49 -13.22
N THR A 454 10.39 -14.42 -11.91
CA THR A 454 10.74 -15.57 -11.06
C THR A 454 9.69 -16.65 -11.14
N GLN A 455 8.41 -16.30 -10.96
CA GLN A 455 7.29 -17.23 -11.04
C GLN A 455 7.27 -18.01 -12.35
N TYR A 456 7.36 -17.32 -13.48
CA TYR A 456 7.30 -17.96 -14.80
C TYR A 456 8.60 -18.68 -15.18
N THR A 457 9.78 -18.17 -14.80
CA THR A 457 11.06 -18.85 -15.05
C THR A 457 11.14 -20.15 -14.28
N MET A 458 10.69 -20.15 -13.03
CA MET A 458 10.68 -21.34 -12.17
C MET A 458 9.46 -22.24 -12.39
N ALA A 459 8.47 -21.81 -13.20
CA ALA A 459 7.19 -22.49 -13.40
C ALA A 459 6.48 -22.83 -12.08
N VAL A 460 6.45 -21.88 -11.15
CA VAL A 460 5.93 -22.05 -9.80
C VAL A 460 4.90 -20.96 -9.49
N ASP A 461 3.79 -21.33 -8.88
CA ASP A 461 2.82 -20.39 -8.34
C ASP A 461 3.29 -19.92 -6.97
N ARG A 462 3.66 -18.63 -6.85
CA ARG A 462 4.12 -18.02 -5.59
C ARG A 462 3.06 -18.00 -4.48
N GLY A 463 1.76 -18.10 -4.86
CA GLY A 463 0.64 -18.20 -3.92
C GLY A 463 0.43 -19.61 -3.35
N ASN A 464 1.04 -20.62 -3.95
CA ASN A 464 0.91 -22.00 -3.51
C ASN A 464 1.99 -22.38 -2.50
N ALA A 465 1.62 -22.44 -1.22
CA ALA A 465 2.53 -22.75 -0.11
C ALA A 465 3.31 -24.06 -0.27
N LYS A 466 2.78 -25.06 -1.03
CA LYS A 466 3.43 -26.36 -1.23
C LYS A 466 4.65 -26.29 -2.15
N VAL A 467 4.72 -25.30 -3.03
CA VAL A 467 5.80 -25.13 -4.02
C VAL A 467 6.54 -23.80 -3.85
N ALA A 468 6.13 -22.96 -2.91
CA ALA A 468 6.73 -21.66 -2.65
C ALA A 468 8.23 -21.72 -2.36
N TYR A 469 8.73 -22.85 -1.86
CA TYR A 469 10.18 -23.10 -1.64
C TYR A 469 11.01 -23.07 -2.92
N LEU A 470 10.40 -23.22 -4.10
CA LEU A 470 11.06 -23.11 -5.41
C LEU A 470 11.12 -21.66 -5.92
N TYR A 471 10.31 -20.76 -5.32
CA TYR A 471 10.25 -19.37 -5.71
C TYR A 471 11.39 -18.60 -5.06
N SER A 472 12.46 -18.35 -5.82
CA SER A 472 13.63 -17.63 -5.33
C SER A 472 14.31 -16.84 -6.45
N SER A 473 14.52 -15.54 -6.21
CA SER A 473 15.29 -14.67 -7.12
C SER A 473 16.80 -14.98 -7.10
N TYR A 474 17.29 -15.79 -6.15
CA TYR A 474 18.67 -16.26 -6.11
C TYR A 474 18.93 -17.44 -7.03
N ASN A 475 17.88 -18.02 -7.62
CA ASN A 475 18.04 -19.15 -8.53
C ASN A 475 18.91 -18.75 -9.74
N PRO A 476 19.90 -19.56 -10.12
CA PRO A 476 20.79 -19.26 -11.25
C PRO A 476 20.07 -18.99 -12.58
N ALA A 477 18.90 -19.60 -12.81
CA ALA A 477 18.11 -19.34 -14.01
C ALA A 477 17.53 -17.90 -14.00
N VAL A 478 17.04 -17.45 -12.85
CA VAL A 478 16.49 -16.10 -12.68
C VAL A 478 17.59 -15.05 -12.76
N LEU A 479 18.76 -15.28 -12.12
CA LEU A 479 19.92 -14.39 -12.20
C LEU A 479 20.43 -14.21 -13.64
N ARG A 480 20.51 -15.31 -14.39
CA ARG A 480 20.91 -15.26 -15.81
C ARG A 480 19.88 -14.55 -16.67
N SER A 481 18.59 -14.71 -16.37
CA SER A 481 17.51 -14.00 -17.04
C SER A 481 17.62 -12.50 -16.82
N MET A 482 17.75 -12.04 -15.55
CA MET A 482 17.96 -10.63 -15.24
C MET A 482 19.20 -10.05 -15.94
N LYS A 483 20.32 -10.76 -15.88
CA LYS A 483 21.55 -10.34 -16.57
C LYS A 483 21.34 -10.19 -18.08
N ASN A 484 20.71 -11.16 -18.73
CA ASN A 484 20.43 -11.11 -20.17
C ASN A 484 19.58 -9.89 -20.55
N ILE A 485 18.55 -9.60 -19.78
CA ILE A 485 17.66 -8.46 -20.02
C ILE A 485 18.45 -7.13 -19.90
N ILE A 486 19.23 -6.99 -18.84
CA ILE A 486 19.99 -5.76 -18.55
C ILE A 486 21.06 -5.55 -19.63
N GLU A 487 21.80 -6.59 -20.00
CA GLU A 487 22.82 -6.51 -21.05
C GLU A 487 22.22 -6.19 -22.42
N ALA A 488 21.06 -6.74 -22.77
CA ALA A 488 20.36 -6.46 -24.03
C ALA A 488 19.90 -4.98 -24.10
N ALA A 489 19.34 -4.44 -23.02
CA ALA A 489 18.94 -3.03 -22.94
C ALA A 489 20.14 -2.09 -23.05
N ASN A 490 21.20 -2.35 -22.29
CA ASN A 490 22.43 -1.56 -22.31
C ASN A 490 23.10 -1.59 -23.69
N ALA A 491 23.12 -2.74 -24.37
CA ALA A 491 23.66 -2.87 -25.73
C ALA A 491 22.84 -2.08 -26.77
N ALA A 492 21.53 -1.93 -26.55
CA ALA A 492 20.64 -1.12 -27.37
C ALA A 492 20.65 0.39 -27.00
N GLY A 493 21.27 0.75 -25.88
CA GLY A 493 21.32 2.14 -25.40
C GLY A 493 20.00 2.64 -24.81
N ILE A 494 19.12 1.75 -24.35
CA ILE A 494 17.88 2.11 -23.68
C ILE A 494 18.02 1.93 -22.15
N MET A 495 17.26 2.70 -21.38
CA MET A 495 17.23 2.57 -19.93
C MET A 495 16.63 1.21 -19.51
N VAL A 496 17.19 0.62 -18.47
CA VAL A 496 16.62 -0.57 -17.83
C VAL A 496 16.53 -0.39 -16.33
N GLY A 497 15.30 -0.51 -15.83
CA GLY A 497 14.96 -0.48 -14.41
C GLY A 497 14.49 -1.84 -13.90
N MET A 498 14.22 -1.89 -12.59
CA MET A 498 13.66 -3.04 -11.91
C MET A 498 12.69 -2.60 -10.83
N CYS A 499 11.44 -3.08 -10.90
CA CYS A 499 10.37 -2.69 -9.97
C CYS A 499 9.84 -3.85 -9.09
N GLY A 500 10.37 -5.05 -9.25
CA GLY A 500 10.06 -6.17 -8.37
C GLY A 500 10.82 -6.12 -7.05
N GLU A 501 10.49 -7.01 -6.13
CA GLU A 501 11.08 -7.05 -4.78
C GLU A 501 12.61 -7.21 -4.76
N ALA A 502 13.18 -7.84 -5.78
CA ALA A 502 14.63 -8.00 -5.92
C ALA A 502 15.40 -6.68 -6.00
N ALA A 503 14.76 -5.57 -6.43
CA ALA A 503 15.38 -4.25 -6.49
C ALA A 503 15.78 -3.70 -5.10
N ALA A 504 15.03 -4.07 -4.05
CA ALA A 504 15.28 -3.67 -2.68
C ALA A 504 16.11 -4.69 -1.89
N ASP A 505 16.41 -5.85 -2.46
CA ASP A 505 17.12 -6.91 -1.75
C ASP A 505 18.61 -6.56 -1.61
N PRO A 506 19.12 -6.30 -0.38
CA PRO A 506 20.50 -5.88 -0.16
C PRO A 506 21.54 -6.92 -0.63
N LEU A 507 21.16 -8.18 -0.73
CA LEU A 507 22.04 -9.25 -1.23
C LEU A 507 22.12 -9.27 -2.76
N LEU A 508 21.05 -8.86 -3.46
CA LEU A 508 21.00 -8.82 -4.93
C LEU A 508 21.53 -7.52 -5.52
N ILE A 509 21.45 -6.41 -4.79
CA ILE A 509 21.92 -5.09 -5.26
C ILE A 509 23.32 -5.13 -5.89
N PRO A 510 24.36 -5.76 -5.29
CA PRO A 510 25.68 -5.83 -5.94
C PRO A 510 25.66 -6.56 -7.28
N LEU A 511 24.86 -7.63 -7.43
CA LEU A 511 24.73 -8.32 -8.69
C LEU A 511 24.06 -7.43 -9.75
N LEU A 512 23.02 -6.70 -9.36
CA LEU A 512 22.30 -5.77 -10.23
C LEU A 512 23.19 -4.60 -10.69
N ILE A 513 24.02 -4.06 -9.79
CA ILE A 513 25.06 -3.09 -10.12
C ILE A 513 26.05 -3.69 -11.14
N SER A 514 26.50 -4.93 -10.91
CA SER A 514 27.41 -5.62 -11.80
C SER A 514 26.81 -5.83 -13.20
N PHE A 515 25.54 -6.20 -13.29
CA PHE A 515 24.85 -6.37 -14.56
C PHE A 515 24.63 -5.05 -15.32
N GLY A 516 24.71 -3.91 -14.61
CA GLY A 516 24.55 -2.59 -15.20
C GLY A 516 23.10 -2.10 -15.15
N LEU A 517 22.34 -2.45 -14.09
CA LEU A 517 21.00 -1.91 -13.86
C LEU A 517 21.07 -0.40 -13.65
N GLY A 518 20.25 0.36 -14.40
CA GLY A 518 20.24 1.83 -14.39
C GLY A 518 19.26 2.43 -13.39
N GLU A 519 18.19 1.69 -13.03
CA GLU A 519 17.14 2.21 -12.16
C GLU A 519 16.65 1.11 -11.19
N PHE A 520 16.54 1.47 -9.91
CA PHE A 520 16.02 0.63 -8.83
C PHE A 520 14.71 1.24 -8.34
N SER A 521 13.56 0.56 -8.55
CA SER A 521 12.26 1.01 -8.07
C SER A 521 11.81 0.16 -6.89
N VAL A 522 11.68 0.79 -5.74
CA VAL A 522 11.48 0.12 -4.46
C VAL A 522 10.26 0.72 -3.72
N SER A 523 9.86 0.14 -2.60
CA SER A 523 8.88 0.81 -1.74
C SER A 523 9.44 2.15 -1.22
N ALA A 524 8.59 3.16 -1.01
CA ALA A 524 9.02 4.46 -0.49
C ALA A 524 9.90 4.33 0.77
N THR A 525 9.51 3.45 1.68
CA THR A 525 10.24 3.18 2.93
C THR A 525 11.61 2.52 2.73
N SER A 526 11.86 1.88 1.60
CA SER A 526 13.12 1.21 1.27
C SER A 526 14.13 2.12 0.57
N VAL A 527 13.73 3.31 0.12
CA VAL A 527 14.58 4.22 -0.68
C VAL A 527 15.93 4.47 -0.01
N LEU A 528 15.96 4.99 1.21
CA LEU A 528 17.23 5.33 1.87
C LEU A 528 18.09 4.10 2.18
N ALA A 529 17.48 2.96 2.53
CA ALA A 529 18.19 1.71 2.77
C ALA A 529 18.86 1.16 1.49
N THR A 530 18.14 1.22 0.38
CA THR A 530 18.65 0.82 -0.94
C THR A 530 19.80 1.74 -1.37
N ARG A 531 19.66 3.07 -1.21
CA ARG A 531 20.73 4.04 -1.48
C ARG A 531 21.97 3.76 -0.65
N GLY A 532 21.79 3.51 0.66
CA GLY A 532 22.87 3.15 1.56
C GLY A 532 23.59 1.86 1.18
N THR A 533 22.86 0.87 0.69
CA THR A 533 23.43 -0.40 0.20
C THR A 533 24.21 -0.19 -1.09
N ILE A 534 23.67 0.56 -2.05
CA ILE A 534 24.35 0.89 -3.32
C ILE A 534 25.68 1.61 -3.03
N ALA A 535 25.67 2.59 -2.13
CA ALA A 535 26.84 3.37 -1.78
C ALA A 535 27.99 2.56 -1.13
N LYS A 536 27.72 1.37 -0.60
CA LYS A 536 28.74 0.48 -0.02
C LYS A 536 29.50 -0.35 -1.03
N TRP A 537 29.05 -0.44 -2.27
CA TRP A 537 29.64 -1.29 -3.30
C TRP A 537 30.30 -0.47 -4.40
N SER A 538 31.53 -0.84 -4.77
CA SER A 538 32.10 -0.41 -6.04
C SER A 538 31.70 -1.37 -7.16
N LYS A 539 31.68 -0.88 -8.39
CA LYS A 539 31.37 -1.70 -9.57
C LYS A 539 32.36 -2.89 -9.68
N ALA A 540 33.64 -2.67 -9.38
CA ALA A 540 34.67 -3.71 -9.45
C ALA A 540 34.41 -4.86 -8.46
N GLU A 541 34.11 -4.54 -7.19
CA GLU A 541 33.78 -5.56 -6.18
C GLU A 541 32.48 -6.30 -6.52
N ALA A 542 31.48 -5.57 -7.04
CA ALA A 542 30.23 -6.14 -7.53
C ALA A 542 30.46 -7.13 -8.68
N ASP A 543 31.35 -6.81 -9.61
CA ASP A 543 31.70 -7.67 -10.74
C ASP A 543 32.38 -8.97 -10.28
N GLU A 544 33.27 -8.90 -9.30
CA GLU A 544 33.91 -10.10 -8.73
C GLU A 544 32.89 -11.02 -8.04
N LEU A 545 31.96 -10.43 -7.26
CA LEU A 545 30.90 -11.18 -6.58
C LEU A 545 29.94 -11.82 -7.58
N ALA A 546 29.50 -11.08 -8.59
CA ALA A 546 28.59 -11.55 -9.62
C ALA A 546 29.19 -12.68 -10.45
N ALA A 547 30.48 -12.59 -10.82
CA ALA A 547 31.17 -13.65 -11.53
C ALA A 547 31.17 -14.98 -10.73
N LYS A 548 31.41 -14.90 -9.41
CA LYS A 548 31.34 -16.07 -8.53
C LYS A 548 29.89 -16.61 -8.45
N ALA A 549 28.90 -15.74 -8.20
CA ALA A 549 27.50 -16.15 -8.07
C ALA A 549 26.98 -16.85 -9.34
N LEU A 550 27.29 -16.32 -10.53
CA LEU A 550 26.88 -16.90 -11.81
C LEU A 550 27.55 -18.24 -12.15
N SER A 551 28.67 -18.60 -11.48
CA SER A 551 29.33 -19.88 -11.63
C SER A 551 28.75 -21.00 -10.76
N LEU A 552 27.90 -20.65 -9.79
CA LEU A 552 27.28 -21.60 -8.88
C LEU A 552 26.08 -22.29 -9.54
N ALA A 553 25.79 -23.51 -9.07
CA ALA A 553 24.78 -24.37 -9.67
C ALA A 553 23.42 -24.32 -8.99
N THR A 554 23.37 -23.95 -7.71
CA THR A 554 22.16 -24.02 -6.90
C THR A 554 21.83 -22.68 -6.24
N GLU A 555 20.55 -22.48 -5.95
CA GLU A 555 20.03 -21.33 -5.20
C GLU A 555 20.70 -21.21 -3.82
N THR A 556 20.83 -22.32 -3.11
CA THR A 556 21.45 -22.36 -1.77
C THR A 556 22.89 -21.87 -1.78
N GLU A 557 23.70 -22.35 -2.73
CA GLU A 557 25.10 -21.91 -2.88
C GLU A 557 25.19 -20.41 -3.18
N VAL A 558 24.30 -19.89 -4.03
CA VAL A 558 24.23 -18.46 -4.34
C VAL A 558 23.85 -17.67 -3.08
N ALA A 559 22.79 -18.08 -2.38
CA ALA A 559 22.33 -17.40 -1.17
C ALA A 559 23.40 -17.38 -0.07
N GLU A 560 24.12 -18.49 0.14
CA GLU A 560 25.24 -18.57 1.09
C GLU A 560 26.39 -17.64 0.69
N LEU A 561 26.78 -17.63 -0.58
CA LEU A 561 27.81 -16.73 -1.09
C LEU A 561 27.44 -15.26 -0.84
N LEU A 562 26.21 -14.87 -1.16
CA LEU A 562 25.75 -13.49 -1.01
C LEU A 562 25.67 -13.10 0.47
N LYS A 563 25.13 -13.94 1.35
CA LYS A 563 25.09 -13.72 2.80
C LYS A 563 26.50 -13.57 3.40
N ALA A 564 27.46 -14.37 2.97
CA ALA A 564 28.85 -14.29 3.42
C ALA A 564 29.56 -12.99 3.01
N ASN A 565 29.05 -12.27 2.01
CA ASN A 565 29.58 -11.01 1.49
C ASN A 565 28.66 -9.81 1.78
N ALA A 566 27.60 -9.96 2.58
CA ALA A 566 26.68 -8.87 2.94
C ALA A 566 27.43 -7.72 3.69
N ARG A 567 27.04 -6.44 3.39
CA ARG A 567 27.67 -5.22 3.94
C ARG A 567 26.71 -4.35 4.72
#